data_a3c57e98307d49cf4daa5611bc358693
#
_entry.id   a3c57e98307d49cf4daa5611bc358693
#
_cell.length_a   1.000
_cell.length_b   1.000
_cell.length_c   1.000
_cell.angle_alpha   90.00
_cell.angle_beta   90.00
_cell.angle_gamma   90.00
#
_symmetry.space_group_name_H-M   'P 1'
#
loop_
_entity.id
_entity.type
_entity.pdbx_description
1 polymer ?
#
loop_
_entity_poly.entity_id
_entity_poly.type
_entity_poly.pdbx_seq_one_letter_code
_entity_poly.pdbx_strand_id
1 'polypeptide(L)'
;MDYKKLIIRGISYSQSQSGAYALLLEHEETSVKLPVVIGNFEAQSISLGLEKDLNPPRPLTHDLFAQFVKNTGFKLESVIIYQIKDGVFFSNINFKNPLTEEELILDARTSDAVAMAVRFDAPIYT
;
A
#
# COMPACT_ATOMS: atom_id res chain seq x y z
N MET A 1 21.53 2.54 -2.17
CA MET A 1 20.42 3.43 -1.91
C MET A 1 19.75 3.05 -0.60
N ASP A 2 19.62 3.99 0.32
CA ASP A 2 19.12 3.69 1.66
C ASP A 2 17.64 3.93 1.75
N TYR A 3 16.86 2.90 1.53
CA TYR A 3 15.42 2.97 1.74
C TYR A 3 15.11 2.94 3.23
N LYS A 4 14.16 3.75 3.63
CA LYS A 4 13.72 3.84 5.02
C LYS A 4 12.35 3.20 5.15
N LYS A 5 12.19 2.35 6.15
CA LYS A 5 10.95 1.65 6.37
C LYS A 5 9.89 2.57 6.97
N LEU A 6 8.68 2.45 6.44
CA LEU A 6 7.51 3.19 6.92
C LEU A 6 6.53 2.21 7.57
N ILE A 7 5.85 2.66 8.61
CA ILE A 7 4.77 1.91 9.23
C ILE A 7 3.48 2.69 9.09
N ILE A 8 2.37 1.99 9.04
CA ILE A 8 1.05 2.60 8.96
C ILE A 8 0.59 2.95 10.36
N ARG A 9 0.39 4.25 10.64
CA ARG A 9 -0.10 4.70 11.94
C ARG A 9 -1.62 4.75 12.00
N GLY A 10 -2.26 4.96 10.88
CA GLY A 10 -3.71 5.00 10.85
C GLY A 10 -4.23 5.74 9.64
N ILE A 11 -5.54 5.86 9.60
CA ILE A 11 -6.25 6.58 8.57
C ILE A 11 -7.18 7.56 9.27
N SER A 12 -7.14 8.83 8.86
CA SER A 12 -8.01 9.84 9.41
C SER A 12 -8.86 10.47 8.30
N TYR A 13 -10.07 10.87 8.68
CA TYR A 13 -10.94 11.58 7.76
C TYR A 13 -10.56 13.05 7.72
N SER A 14 -10.40 13.59 6.51
CA SER A 14 -10.05 14.99 6.34
C SER A 14 -11.33 15.81 6.13
N GLN A 15 -11.62 16.70 7.07
CA GLN A 15 -12.78 17.57 6.96
C GLN A 15 -12.55 18.73 6.01
N SER A 16 -11.30 19.08 5.76
CA SER A 16 -10.96 20.18 4.85
C SER A 16 -11.15 19.81 3.38
N GLN A 17 -11.16 18.51 3.07
CA GLN A 17 -11.41 18.02 1.72
C GLN A 17 -12.51 16.99 1.80
N SER A 18 -13.70 17.37 1.39
CA SER A 18 -14.89 16.52 1.50
C SER A 18 -14.65 15.16 0.80
N GLY A 19 -14.88 14.07 1.54
CA GLY A 19 -14.74 12.72 1.03
C GLY A 19 -13.31 12.20 0.94
N ALA A 20 -12.34 12.97 1.43
CA ALA A 20 -10.94 12.56 1.43
C ALA A 20 -10.52 12.02 2.79
N TYR A 21 -9.56 11.12 2.75
CA TYR A 21 -8.94 10.56 3.94
C TYR A 21 -7.43 10.79 3.87
N ALA A 22 -6.79 10.78 5.01
CA ALA A 22 -5.34 10.85 5.09
C ALA A 22 -4.81 9.54 5.65
N LEU A 23 -4.01 8.86 4.84
CA LEU A 23 -3.24 7.70 5.30
C LEU A 23 -2.00 8.24 5.98
N LEU A 24 -1.82 7.92 7.24
CA LEU A 24 -0.66 8.40 8.00
C LEU A 24 0.40 7.33 8.06
N LEU A 25 1.49 7.56 7.33
CA LEU A 25 2.69 6.73 7.37
C LEU A 25 3.71 7.40 8.28
N GLU A 26 4.52 6.60 8.93
CA GLU A 26 5.53 7.12 9.83
C GLU A 26 6.85 6.40 9.60
N HIS A 27 7.91 7.18 9.52
CA HIS A 27 9.26 6.67 9.41
C HIS A 27 9.61 5.90 10.68
N GLU A 28 9.96 4.64 10.57
CA GLU A 28 10.13 3.76 11.72
C GLU A 28 11.20 4.26 12.70
N GLU A 29 12.30 4.80 12.18
CA GLU A 29 13.43 5.22 13.02
C GLU A 29 13.31 6.64 13.55
N THR A 30 12.80 7.58 12.75
CA THR A 30 12.84 9.00 13.09
C THR A 30 11.50 9.55 13.55
N SER A 31 10.44 8.78 13.43
CA SER A 31 9.07 9.20 13.74
C SER A 31 8.56 10.36 12.88
N VAL A 32 9.23 10.63 11.77
CA VAL A 32 8.74 11.61 10.79
C VAL A 32 7.49 11.05 10.13
N LYS A 33 6.46 11.87 10.06
CA LYS A 33 5.15 11.45 9.54
C LYS A 33 4.99 11.90 8.10
N LEU A 34 4.36 11.02 7.31
CA LEU A 34 4.11 11.25 5.91
C LEU A 34 2.62 11.05 5.65
N PRO A 35 1.84 12.14 5.60
CA PRO A 35 0.41 12.02 5.30
C PRO A 35 0.18 11.91 3.80
N VAL A 36 -0.61 10.93 3.40
CA VAL A 36 -0.96 10.71 2.00
C VAL A 36 -2.47 10.82 1.86
N VAL A 37 -2.93 11.76 1.02
CA VAL A 37 -4.36 11.93 0.78
C VAL A 37 -4.83 10.78 -0.12
N ILE A 38 -5.88 10.08 0.32
CA ILE A 38 -6.43 8.93 -0.40
C ILE A 38 -7.95 9.04 -0.49
N GLY A 39 -8.53 8.32 -1.44
CA GLY A 39 -9.97 8.31 -1.61
C GLY A 39 -10.66 7.40 -0.60
N ASN A 40 -11.99 7.52 -0.54
CA ASN A 40 -12.81 6.75 0.36
C ASN A 40 -12.69 5.25 0.13
N PHE A 41 -12.73 4.81 -1.13
CA PHE A 41 -12.65 3.39 -1.45
C PHE A 41 -11.30 2.80 -1.08
N GLU A 42 -10.21 3.55 -1.32
CA GLU A 42 -8.87 3.10 -0.98
C GLU A 42 -8.69 3.04 0.54
N ALA A 43 -9.24 4.03 1.26
CA ALA A 43 -9.21 4.04 2.73
C ALA A 43 -9.90 2.80 3.29
N GLN A 44 -11.08 2.49 2.77
CA GLN A 44 -11.84 1.31 3.21
C GLN A 44 -11.07 0.02 2.91
N SER A 45 -10.48 -0.06 1.72
CA SER A 45 -9.72 -1.24 1.31
C SER A 45 -8.50 -1.47 2.20
N ILE A 46 -7.77 -0.41 2.53
CA ILE A 46 -6.61 -0.51 3.42
C ILE A 46 -7.06 -0.93 4.81
N SER A 47 -8.13 -0.32 5.33
CA SER A 47 -8.65 -0.66 6.65
C SER A 47 -9.04 -2.13 6.75
N LEU A 48 -9.73 -2.65 5.73
CA LEU A 48 -10.12 -4.06 5.72
C LEU A 48 -8.91 -4.98 5.56
N GLY A 49 -7.90 -4.56 4.83
CA GLY A 49 -6.65 -5.32 4.70
C GLY A 49 -5.88 -5.40 6.02
N LEU A 50 -5.97 -4.37 6.86
CA LEU A 50 -5.35 -4.36 8.17
C LEU A 50 -6.12 -5.21 9.18
N GLU A 51 -7.44 -5.30 9.02
CA GLU A 51 -8.32 -6.07 9.91
C GLU A 51 -8.37 -7.53 9.43
N LYS A 52 -7.43 -8.34 9.88
CA LYS A 52 -7.30 -9.72 9.40
C LYS A 52 -8.50 -10.60 9.76
N ASP A 53 -9.26 -10.23 10.78
CA ASP A 53 -10.40 -11.01 11.24
C ASP A 53 -11.69 -10.70 10.48
N LEU A 54 -11.70 -9.64 9.69
CA LEU A 54 -12.88 -9.23 8.93
C LEU A 54 -12.74 -9.64 7.49
N ASN A 55 -13.73 -10.42 7.02
CA ASN A 55 -13.78 -10.83 5.62
C ASN A 55 -15.02 -10.21 4.99
N PRO A 56 -14.87 -9.40 3.94
CA PRO A 56 -16.05 -8.89 3.24
C PRO A 56 -16.79 -10.05 2.56
N PRO A 57 -18.12 -9.95 2.35
CA PRO A 57 -18.89 -11.01 1.71
C PRO A 57 -18.37 -11.36 0.31
N ARG A 58 -17.87 -10.39 -0.40
CA ARG A 58 -17.26 -10.56 -1.71
C ARG A 58 -15.91 -9.89 -1.75
N PRO A 59 -14.97 -10.39 -2.57
CA PRO A 59 -13.63 -9.78 -2.66
C PRO A 59 -13.71 -8.34 -3.14
N LEU A 60 -12.92 -7.46 -2.52
CA LEU A 60 -12.70 -6.12 -3.04
C LEU A 60 -11.76 -6.19 -4.23
N THR A 61 -11.63 -5.08 -4.96
CA THR A 61 -10.75 -5.03 -6.13
C THR A 61 -9.32 -5.43 -5.76
N HIS A 62 -8.81 -4.94 -4.65
CA HIS A 62 -7.46 -5.31 -4.21
C HIS A 62 -7.36 -6.78 -3.81
N ASP A 63 -8.43 -7.36 -3.26
CA ASP A 63 -8.44 -8.79 -2.96
C ASP A 63 -8.38 -9.62 -4.22
N LEU A 64 -9.11 -9.18 -5.25
CA LEU A 64 -9.10 -9.86 -6.54
C LEU A 64 -7.70 -9.82 -7.16
N PHE A 65 -7.06 -8.65 -7.12
CA PHE A 65 -5.70 -8.52 -7.62
C PHE A 65 -4.72 -9.39 -6.83
N ALA A 66 -4.87 -9.43 -5.50
CA ALA A 66 -4.03 -10.29 -4.67
C ALA A 66 -4.19 -11.77 -5.04
N GLN A 67 -5.42 -12.21 -5.31
CA GLN A 67 -5.67 -13.58 -5.77
C GLN A 67 -4.95 -13.85 -7.09
N PHE A 68 -5.06 -12.92 -8.02
CA PHE A 68 -4.40 -13.07 -9.32
C PHE A 68 -2.90 -13.19 -9.16
N VAL A 69 -2.30 -12.33 -8.35
CA VAL A 69 -0.85 -12.37 -8.10
C VAL A 69 -0.44 -13.73 -7.52
N LYS A 70 -1.16 -14.19 -6.49
CA LYS A 70 -0.85 -15.48 -5.85
C LYS A 70 -1.00 -16.65 -6.82
N ASN A 71 -2.03 -16.61 -7.66
CA ASN A 71 -2.29 -17.69 -8.61
C ASN A 71 -1.28 -17.74 -9.76
N THR A 72 -0.55 -16.66 -10.00
CA THR A 72 0.51 -16.65 -11.01
C THR A 72 1.86 -17.10 -10.45
N GLY A 73 1.93 -17.38 -9.15
CA GLY A 73 3.17 -17.78 -8.50
C GLY A 73 4.02 -16.61 -8.02
N PHE A 74 3.56 -15.39 -8.24
CA PHE A 74 4.28 -14.21 -7.76
C PHE A 74 3.93 -13.89 -6.32
N LYS A 75 4.83 -13.17 -5.68
CA LYS A 75 4.70 -12.70 -4.32
C LYS A 75 5.05 -11.21 -4.31
N LEU A 76 4.28 -10.43 -3.58
CA LEU A 76 4.60 -9.01 -3.40
C LEU A 76 5.67 -8.91 -2.32
N GLU A 77 6.84 -8.38 -2.69
CA GLU A 77 7.97 -8.30 -1.77
C GLU A 77 8.03 -7.00 -1.00
N SER A 78 7.75 -5.90 -1.67
CA SER A 78 7.84 -4.58 -1.05
C SER A 78 7.12 -3.53 -1.87
N VAL A 79 6.84 -2.41 -1.22
CA VAL A 79 6.35 -1.20 -1.85
C VAL A 79 7.35 -0.10 -1.56
N ILE A 80 7.69 0.69 -2.57
CA ILE A 80 8.63 1.80 -2.43
C ILE A 80 7.97 3.08 -2.92
N ILE A 81 7.86 4.05 -2.03
CA ILE A 81 7.44 5.41 -2.41
C ILE A 81 8.71 6.12 -2.84
N TYR A 82 8.90 6.28 -4.14
CA TYR A 82 10.19 6.74 -4.67
C TYR A 82 10.25 8.23 -4.98
N GLN A 83 9.11 8.90 -5.03
CA GLN A 83 9.09 10.31 -5.41
C GLN A 83 7.83 10.99 -4.91
N ILE A 84 7.95 12.26 -4.59
CA ILE A 84 6.80 13.15 -4.43
C ILE A 84 7.02 14.34 -5.36
N LYS A 85 6.00 14.66 -6.15
CA LYS A 85 6.08 15.76 -7.11
C LYS A 85 4.73 16.45 -7.17
N ASP A 86 4.73 17.76 -6.93
CA ASP A 86 3.51 18.57 -6.94
C ASP A 86 2.41 18.00 -6.04
N GLY A 87 2.80 17.49 -4.87
CA GLY A 87 1.88 16.90 -3.90
C GLY A 87 1.41 15.49 -4.24
N VAL A 88 1.90 14.93 -5.34
CA VAL A 88 1.55 13.56 -5.76
C VAL A 88 2.67 12.59 -5.40
N PHE A 89 2.31 11.51 -4.74
CA PHE A 89 3.26 10.46 -4.37
C PHE A 89 3.31 9.40 -5.47
N PHE A 90 4.52 9.01 -5.82
CA PHE A 90 4.78 7.98 -6.82
C PHE A 90 5.34 6.74 -6.14
N SER A 91 4.76 5.59 -6.43
CA SER A 91 5.12 4.34 -5.77
C SER A 91 5.33 3.22 -6.76
N ASN A 92 6.19 2.29 -6.38
CA ASN A 92 6.40 1.03 -7.09
C ASN A 92 5.98 -0.12 -6.20
N ILE A 93 5.39 -1.13 -6.83
CA ILE A 93 5.16 -2.42 -6.18
C ILE A 93 6.16 -3.40 -6.77
N ASN A 94 6.94 -4.06 -5.93
CA ASN A 94 7.95 -5.01 -6.34
C ASN A 94 7.46 -6.43 -6.10
N PHE A 95 7.33 -7.19 -7.19
CA PHE A 95 6.91 -8.59 -7.15
C PHE A 95 8.07 -9.50 -7.52
N LYS A 96 8.06 -10.70 -6.97
CA LYS A 96 9.03 -11.72 -7.33
C LYS A 96 8.37 -13.08 -7.38
N ASN A 97 8.75 -13.87 -8.38
CA ASN A 97 8.37 -15.28 -8.44
C ASN A 97 9.52 -16.07 -7.80
N PRO A 98 9.29 -16.68 -6.61
CA PRO A 98 10.37 -17.36 -5.90
C PRO A 98 10.89 -18.61 -6.61
N LEU A 99 10.11 -19.18 -7.53
CA LEU A 99 10.55 -20.38 -8.27
C LEU A 99 11.39 -20.04 -9.49
N THR A 100 11.00 -19.02 -10.24
CA THR A 100 11.68 -18.62 -11.47
C THR A 100 12.66 -17.48 -11.27
N GLU A 101 12.57 -16.81 -10.13
CA GLU A 101 13.34 -15.61 -9.79
C GLU A 101 13.02 -14.41 -10.69
N GLU A 102 11.93 -14.48 -11.45
CA GLU A 102 11.45 -13.33 -12.22
C GLU A 102 11.04 -12.21 -11.27
N GLU A 103 11.36 -10.99 -11.66
CA GLU A 103 10.97 -9.79 -10.90
C GLU A 103 10.10 -8.91 -11.78
N LEU A 104 9.06 -8.32 -11.17
CA LEU A 104 8.20 -7.34 -11.81
C LEU A 104 8.13 -6.10 -10.94
N ILE A 105 8.25 -4.95 -11.57
CA ILE A 105 8.10 -3.67 -10.86
C ILE A 105 6.95 -2.94 -11.55
N LEU A 106 5.90 -2.67 -10.81
CA LEU A 106 4.73 -1.97 -11.35
C LEU A 106 4.61 -0.59 -10.73
N ASP A 107 4.36 0.39 -11.57
CA ASP A 107 4.02 1.73 -11.10
C ASP A 107 2.59 1.70 -10.58
N ALA A 108 2.35 2.37 -9.45
CA ALA A 108 1.04 2.35 -8.82
C ALA A 108 0.80 3.64 -8.04
N ARG A 109 -0.47 3.99 -7.86
CA ARG A 109 -0.80 5.04 -6.89
C ARG A 109 -0.42 4.52 -5.51
N THR A 110 0.06 5.40 -4.64
CA THR A 110 0.49 5.00 -3.30
C THR A 110 -0.64 4.32 -2.52
N SER A 111 -1.89 4.79 -2.65
CA SER A 111 -3.03 4.17 -1.99
C SER A 111 -3.21 2.70 -2.41
N ASP A 112 -3.10 2.42 -3.70
CA ASP A 112 -3.24 1.05 -4.21
C ASP A 112 -2.06 0.19 -3.77
N ALA A 113 -0.85 0.75 -3.82
CA ALA A 113 0.35 0.04 -3.40
C ALA A 113 0.26 -0.37 -1.93
N VAL A 114 -0.19 0.54 -1.07
CA VAL A 114 -0.35 0.25 0.37
C VAL A 114 -1.45 -0.78 0.58
N ALA A 115 -2.58 -0.66 -0.13
CA ALA A 115 -3.67 -1.64 -0.03
C ALA A 115 -3.19 -3.04 -0.39
N MET A 116 -2.31 -3.15 -1.38
CA MET A 116 -1.70 -4.43 -1.75
C MET A 116 -0.69 -4.90 -0.70
N ALA A 117 0.15 -4.00 -0.20
CA ALA A 117 1.16 -4.34 0.79
C ALA A 117 0.55 -4.96 2.04
N VAL A 118 -0.57 -4.39 2.54
CA VAL A 118 -1.19 -4.92 3.76
C VAL A 118 -1.76 -6.32 3.56
N ARG A 119 -2.14 -6.68 2.33
CA ARG A 119 -2.66 -8.02 2.04
C ARG A 119 -1.56 -9.08 1.97
N PHE A 120 -0.33 -8.68 1.74
CA PHE A 120 0.82 -9.58 1.68
C PHE A 120 1.73 -9.45 2.89
N ASP A 121 1.38 -8.61 3.85
CA ASP A 121 2.22 -8.28 5.00
C ASP A 121 3.62 -7.83 4.55
N ALA A 122 3.66 -7.09 3.46
CA ALA A 122 4.91 -6.66 2.86
C ALA A 122 5.34 -5.29 3.40
N PRO A 123 6.65 -5.05 3.48
CA PRO A 123 7.16 -3.76 3.97
C PRO A 123 6.95 -2.63 2.97
N ILE A 124 6.84 -1.42 3.52
CA ILE A 124 6.71 -0.18 2.75
C ILE A 124 7.94 0.67 3.05
N TYR A 125 8.57 1.17 2.00
CA TYR A 125 9.78 1.98 2.11
C TYR A 125 9.64 3.32 1.41
N THR A 126 10.52 4.24 1.76
CA THR A 126 10.66 5.51 1.04
C THR A 126 12.11 5.95 0.97
#